data_2b94f1b61da6febe7342b6af3539bd50
#
_entry.id   2b94f1b61da6febe7342b6af3539bd50
#
_cell.length_a   1.000
_cell.length_b   1.000
_cell.length_c   1.000
_cell.angle_alpha   90.00
_cell.angle_beta   90.00
_cell.angle_gamma   90.00
#
_symmetry.space_group_name_H-M   'P 1'
#
loop_
_entity.id
_entity.type
_entity.pdbx_description
1 polymer ?
#
loop_
_entity_poly.entity_id
_entity_poly.type
_entity_poly.pdbx_seq_one_letter_code
_entity_poly.pdbx_strand_id
1 'polypeptide(L)'
;MPSVDTASAILSSLDVLGVTHVLYCPGSRSAPFAYALEAGSFGGDARPILDERGAGFAAVGLARTGALPAIVVTSGTAVAELAPAVLEASHARLPLLVLSADRPGELRGVGASQATDQSGFFGTHVRASIDLEPQEASPSLVGHLARAVAAACGAPSGTPGPVQVNVAFRDPLTPVRLASDSGDEAVAPFVPRPTRVMGAHAVPARWEDVVGPADAGLIVAGEGASPRAREWSEASGFPLLAEPASGAWCGGGATPFEQSLVSSPLGREVDAVVVTGRPTLSRPIQALLARPDLRVVVVDPHAPWVDISGNASVVVADLEPAREPIRAAQAEWASRVREAARDAGERIESLLASGSGRTMLDLARSVAASTSGPLVLGASNPVRAFDLAVPALEGRIVHSNRGQAGIDGTIATAVGICLGSGYAGETSAPVGTRVTAVMGDLTACHDASSLALAASMGAHLDIVVADDGGGGIFATLEHGRATSPEAYDRWFGLAQSVEYEALAAAYGAAFARAGEPRELEDLLDRPVRGPRLIHAPVERAEDLYRAIRDVLS
;
A
#
# COMPACT_ATOMS: atom_id res chain seq x y z
N MET A 1 9.94 4.73 -38.38
CA MET A 1 8.51 4.57 -38.04
C MET A 1 8.03 5.76 -37.21
N PRO A 2 6.77 6.12 -37.35
CA PRO A 2 6.17 7.12 -36.48
C PRO A 2 6.21 6.66 -35.03
N SER A 3 6.51 7.57 -34.11
CA SER A 3 6.58 7.28 -32.64
C SER A 3 5.26 6.72 -32.10
N VAL A 4 4.13 7.04 -32.73
CA VAL A 4 2.81 6.52 -32.40
C VAL A 4 2.71 5.01 -32.64
N ASP A 5 3.29 4.48 -33.72
CA ASP A 5 3.26 3.04 -34.00
C ASP A 5 4.09 2.26 -32.96
N THR A 6 5.22 2.83 -32.52
CA THR A 6 6.01 2.26 -31.42
C THR A 6 5.23 2.25 -30.11
N ALA A 7 4.55 3.35 -29.78
CA ALA A 7 3.70 3.47 -28.60
C ALA A 7 2.54 2.46 -28.64
N SER A 8 1.90 2.29 -29.81
CA SER A 8 0.83 1.29 -30.04
C SER A 8 1.34 -0.12 -29.81
N ALA A 9 2.52 -0.45 -30.33
CA ALA A 9 3.14 -1.77 -30.14
C ALA A 9 3.49 -2.03 -28.66
N ILE A 10 3.98 -1.01 -27.94
CA ILE A 10 4.25 -1.10 -26.50
C ILE A 10 2.95 -1.37 -25.73
N LEU A 11 1.91 -0.57 -25.95
CA LEU A 11 0.65 -0.70 -25.21
C LEU A 11 -0.03 -2.04 -25.51
N SER A 12 -0.12 -2.45 -26.78
CA SER A 12 -0.67 -3.76 -27.15
C SER A 12 0.14 -4.92 -26.57
N SER A 13 1.46 -4.77 -26.45
CA SER A 13 2.30 -5.78 -25.82
C SER A 13 2.07 -5.86 -24.31
N LEU A 14 1.93 -4.72 -23.63
CA LEU A 14 1.64 -4.67 -22.20
C LEU A 14 0.26 -5.25 -21.88
N ASP A 15 -0.75 -4.99 -22.73
CA ASP A 15 -2.08 -5.57 -22.60
C ASP A 15 -2.04 -7.10 -22.61
N VAL A 16 -1.42 -7.70 -23.63
CA VAL A 16 -1.31 -9.18 -23.70
C VAL A 16 -0.37 -9.78 -22.63
N LEU A 17 0.51 -8.97 -22.01
CA LEU A 17 1.37 -9.36 -20.91
C LEU A 17 0.69 -9.21 -19.54
N GLY A 18 -0.56 -8.72 -19.49
CA GLY A 18 -1.38 -8.69 -18.29
C GLY A 18 -1.37 -7.36 -17.54
N VAL A 19 -0.86 -6.28 -18.13
CA VAL A 19 -1.07 -4.93 -17.61
C VAL A 19 -2.57 -4.61 -17.70
N THR A 20 -3.14 -4.13 -16.60
CA THR A 20 -4.59 -3.98 -16.43
C THR A 20 -5.05 -2.55 -16.51
N HIS A 21 -4.19 -1.62 -16.12
CA HIS A 21 -4.48 -0.20 -16.06
C HIS A 21 -3.31 0.61 -16.62
N VAL A 22 -3.63 1.70 -17.32
CA VAL A 22 -2.66 2.70 -17.75
C VAL A 22 -3.05 4.06 -17.18
N LEU A 23 -2.22 4.61 -16.30
CA LEU A 23 -2.35 5.95 -15.76
C LEU A 23 -1.47 6.89 -16.59
N TYR A 24 -2.09 7.74 -17.41
CA TYR A 24 -1.39 8.58 -18.36
C TYR A 24 -1.28 10.03 -17.86
N CYS A 25 -0.05 10.53 -17.69
CA CYS A 25 0.21 11.94 -17.37
C CYS A 25 0.56 12.70 -18.65
N PRO A 26 -0.19 13.78 -18.98
CA PRO A 26 -0.05 14.49 -20.24
C PRO A 26 1.29 15.22 -20.39
N GLY A 27 1.87 15.12 -21.57
CA GLY A 27 3.06 15.87 -21.95
C GLY A 27 3.42 15.66 -23.42
N SER A 28 4.20 16.59 -24.00
CA SER A 28 4.54 16.49 -25.42
C SER A 28 5.30 15.21 -25.77
N ARG A 29 6.27 14.80 -24.94
CA ARG A 29 7.08 13.61 -25.22
C ARG A 29 6.30 12.30 -25.00
N SER A 30 5.31 12.30 -24.11
CA SER A 30 4.38 11.17 -23.91
C SER A 30 3.20 11.12 -24.87
N ALA A 31 3.01 12.16 -25.72
CA ALA A 31 1.88 12.24 -26.65
C ALA A 31 1.70 11.02 -27.56
N PRO A 32 2.75 10.34 -28.07
CA PRO A 32 2.56 9.11 -28.85
C PRO A 32 1.72 8.05 -28.13
N PHE A 33 1.85 7.91 -26.81
CA PHE A 33 1.02 7.01 -26.02
C PHE A 33 -0.44 7.45 -25.96
N ALA A 34 -0.71 8.76 -25.85
CA ALA A 34 -2.09 9.27 -25.87
C ALA A 34 -2.79 8.94 -27.19
N TYR A 35 -2.12 9.18 -28.34
CA TYR A 35 -2.67 8.83 -29.64
C TYR A 35 -2.90 7.32 -29.79
N ALA A 36 -2.00 6.51 -29.26
CA ALA A 36 -2.14 5.06 -29.30
C ALA A 36 -3.28 4.56 -28.39
N LEU A 37 -3.48 5.17 -27.21
CA LEU A 37 -4.61 4.88 -26.32
C LEU A 37 -5.94 5.24 -26.98
N GLU A 38 -6.03 6.43 -27.58
CA GLU A 38 -7.22 6.89 -28.31
C GLU A 38 -7.55 5.97 -29.51
N ALA A 39 -6.52 5.41 -30.15
CA ALA A 39 -6.67 4.45 -31.24
C ALA A 39 -7.06 3.04 -30.77
N GLY A 40 -7.21 2.80 -29.48
CA GLY A 40 -7.61 1.50 -28.92
C GLY A 40 -6.49 0.47 -28.87
N SER A 41 -5.24 0.88 -28.78
CA SER A 41 -4.08 -0.02 -28.69
C SER A 41 -3.92 -0.72 -27.34
N PHE A 42 -4.82 -0.45 -26.38
CA PHE A 42 -4.85 -1.06 -25.06
C PHE A 42 -6.29 -1.43 -24.70
N GLY A 43 -6.51 -2.66 -24.28
CA GLY A 43 -7.85 -3.20 -23.95
C GLY A 43 -8.26 -3.04 -22.49
N GLY A 44 -7.32 -2.68 -21.60
CA GLY A 44 -7.58 -2.44 -20.19
C GLY A 44 -8.14 -1.04 -19.89
N ASP A 45 -8.16 -0.63 -18.62
CA ASP A 45 -8.61 0.70 -18.20
C ASP A 45 -7.48 1.73 -18.34
N ALA A 46 -7.70 2.79 -19.13
CA ALA A 46 -6.74 3.87 -19.33
C ALA A 46 -7.33 5.21 -18.84
N ARG A 47 -6.60 5.91 -17.97
CA ARG A 47 -7.06 7.15 -17.33
C ARG A 47 -6.03 8.27 -17.45
N PRO A 48 -6.41 9.48 -17.91
CA PRO A 48 -5.55 10.65 -17.84
C PRO A 48 -5.52 11.20 -16.40
N ILE A 49 -4.31 11.51 -15.91
CA ILE A 49 -4.08 12.08 -14.58
C ILE A 49 -3.16 13.29 -14.70
N LEU A 50 -3.49 14.38 -14.00
CA LEU A 50 -2.76 15.63 -14.08
C LEU A 50 -1.42 15.60 -13.31
N ASP A 51 -1.45 15.08 -12.08
CA ASP A 51 -0.36 15.12 -11.11
C ASP A 51 0.35 13.75 -11.08
N GLU A 52 1.63 13.71 -11.47
CA GLU A 52 2.42 12.50 -11.57
C GLU A 52 2.61 11.83 -10.20
N ARG A 53 2.79 12.58 -9.12
CA ARG A 53 2.86 12.04 -7.77
C ARG A 53 1.55 11.33 -7.40
N GLY A 54 0.42 11.96 -7.69
CA GLY A 54 -0.90 11.37 -7.52
C GLY A 54 -1.10 10.11 -8.36
N ALA A 55 -0.64 10.12 -9.63
CA ALA A 55 -0.65 8.95 -10.51
C ALA A 55 0.18 7.79 -9.94
N GLY A 56 1.37 8.10 -9.39
CA GLY A 56 2.24 7.13 -8.75
C GLY A 56 1.57 6.41 -7.60
N PHE A 57 0.97 7.15 -6.67
CA PHE A 57 0.28 6.55 -5.52
C PHE A 57 -1.06 5.90 -5.87
N ALA A 58 -1.76 6.37 -6.92
CA ALA A 58 -2.91 5.65 -7.44
C ALA A 58 -2.50 4.28 -8.02
N ALA A 59 -1.34 4.20 -8.69
CA ALA A 59 -0.78 2.92 -9.13
C ALA A 59 -0.42 2.01 -7.94
N VAL A 60 0.12 2.56 -6.84
CA VAL A 60 0.33 1.81 -5.59
C VAL A 60 -0.99 1.24 -5.07
N GLY A 61 -2.06 2.04 -5.06
CA GLY A 61 -3.40 1.59 -4.66
C GLY A 61 -3.94 0.48 -5.56
N LEU A 62 -3.82 0.62 -6.87
CA LEU A 62 -4.18 -0.42 -7.84
C LEU A 62 -3.40 -1.72 -7.61
N ALA A 63 -2.08 -1.63 -7.43
CA ALA A 63 -1.25 -2.81 -7.19
C ALA A 63 -1.64 -3.54 -5.88
N ARG A 64 -2.10 -2.82 -4.85
CA ARG A 64 -2.63 -3.40 -3.59
C ARG A 64 -3.92 -4.20 -3.80
N THR A 65 -4.65 -3.98 -4.87
CA THR A 65 -5.84 -4.78 -5.23
C THR A 65 -5.53 -5.98 -6.12
N GLY A 66 -4.25 -6.24 -6.40
CA GLY A 66 -3.80 -7.32 -7.30
C GLY A 66 -3.76 -6.93 -8.78
N ALA A 67 -4.06 -5.68 -9.12
CA ALA A 67 -3.89 -5.17 -10.48
C ALA A 67 -2.40 -4.98 -10.83
N LEU A 68 -2.08 -4.99 -12.11
CA LEU A 68 -0.75 -4.63 -12.64
C LEU A 68 -0.86 -3.30 -13.40
N PRO A 69 -0.58 -2.16 -12.75
CA PRO A 69 -0.67 -0.85 -13.39
C PRO A 69 0.61 -0.47 -14.13
N ALA A 70 0.45 0.33 -15.19
CA ALA A 70 1.52 1.08 -15.83
C ALA A 70 1.23 2.59 -15.71
N ILE A 71 2.27 3.38 -15.45
CA ILE A 71 2.21 4.83 -15.38
C ILE A 71 3.00 5.38 -16.55
N VAL A 72 2.36 6.21 -17.38
CA VAL A 72 3.03 6.89 -18.49
C VAL A 72 3.27 8.34 -18.10
N VAL A 73 4.52 8.78 -18.13
CA VAL A 73 4.91 10.16 -17.85
C VAL A 73 5.74 10.74 -18.98
N THR A 74 5.73 12.07 -19.11
CA THR A 74 6.63 12.79 -20.01
C THR A 74 8.04 12.85 -19.41
N SER A 75 8.97 13.52 -20.12
CA SER A 75 10.36 13.64 -19.67
C SER A 75 10.55 14.72 -18.61
N GLY A 76 11.69 14.68 -17.92
CA GLY A 76 12.10 15.71 -16.96
C GLY A 76 11.56 15.47 -15.55
N THR A 77 11.04 16.51 -14.90
CA THR A 77 10.57 16.43 -13.51
C THR A 77 9.40 15.47 -13.30
N ALA A 78 8.61 15.21 -14.33
CA ALA A 78 7.53 14.21 -14.29
C ALA A 78 7.99 12.83 -13.83
N VAL A 79 9.20 12.42 -14.23
CA VAL A 79 9.81 11.16 -13.78
C VAL A 79 10.17 11.25 -12.29
N ALA A 80 10.71 12.39 -11.86
CA ALA A 80 11.15 12.59 -10.47
C ALA A 80 9.98 12.59 -9.48
N GLU A 81 8.81 13.12 -9.88
CA GLU A 81 7.59 13.14 -9.06
C GLU A 81 7.07 11.73 -8.71
N LEU A 82 7.48 10.71 -9.46
CA LEU A 82 7.12 9.32 -9.15
C LEU A 82 7.98 8.69 -8.05
N ALA A 83 9.10 9.32 -7.65
CA ALA A 83 10.05 8.72 -6.72
C ALA A 83 9.44 8.28 -5.37
N PRO A 84 8.57 9.06 -4.70
CA PRO A 84 7.95 8.61 -3.45
C PRO A 84 7.11 7.33 -3.62
N ALA A 85 6.32 7.26 -4.69
CA ALA A 85 5.48 6.09 -4.98
C ALA A 85 6.32 4.86 -5.37
N VAL A 86 7.40 5.06 -6.13
CA VAL A 86 8.34 3.98 -6.48
C VAL A 86 9.03 3.45 -5.22
N LEU A 87 9.43 4.30 -4.28
CA LEU A 87 9.99 3.88 -3.00
C LEU A 87 8.98 3.06 -2.19
N GLU A 88 7.76 3.56 -2.03
CA GLU A 88 6.68 2.82 -1.33
C GLU A 88 6.44 1.45 -1.99
N ALA A 89 6.25 1.41 -3.31
CA ALA A 89 6.03 0.17 -4.06
C ALA A 89 7.21 -0.81 -3.95
N SER A 90 8.44 -0.30 -4.01
CA SER A 90 9.65 -1.12 -3.89
C SER A 90 9.72 -1.86 -2.55
N HIS A 91 9.46 -1.16 -1.46
CA HIS A 91 9.51 -1.72 -0.11
C HIS A 91 8.25 -2.52 0.24
N ALA A 92 7.08 -2.14 -0.29
CA ALA A 92 5.85 -2.92 -0.17
C ALA A 92 5.79 -4.12 -1.14
N ARG A 93 6.81 -4.29 -2.00
CA ARG A 93 6.87 -5.38 -3.00
C ARG A 93 5.68 -5.39 -3.95
N LEU A 94 5.22 -4.21 -4.35
CA LEU A 94 4.05 -4.03 -5.22
C LEU A 94 4.50 -3.90 -6.68
N PRO A 95 3.96 -4.71 -7.59
CA PRO A 95 4.30 -4.65 -9.00
C PRO A 95 3.70 -3.39 -9.65
N LEU A 96 4.51 -2.60 -10.33
CA LEU A 96 4.07 -1.52 -11.21
C LEU A 96 5.12 -1.22 -12.28
N LEU A 97 4.70 -0.66 -13.41
CA LEU A 97 5.58 -0.23 -14.47
C LEU A 97 5.56 1.30 -14.61
N VAL A 98 6.74 1.90 -14.74
CA VAL A 98 6.91 3.31 -15.09
C VAL A 98 7.37 3.38 -16.55
N LEU A 99 6.55 3.94 -17.43
CA LEU A 99 6.89 4.24 -18.81
C LEU A 99 7.28 5.71 -18.91
N SER A 100 8.58 6.00 -18.83
CA SER A 100 9.10 7.37 -18.91
C SER A 100 9.45 7.71 -20.34
N ALA A 101 8.63 8.59 -20.98
CA ALA A 101 8.91 9.05 -22.33
C ALA A 101 10.12 9.98 -22.36
N ASP A 102 11.05 9.74 -23.28
CA ASP A 102 12.34 10.43 -23.34
C ASP A 102 12.68 10.95 -24.74
N ARG A 103 13.69 11.77 -24.79
CA ARG A 103 14.34 12.21 -26.01
C ARG A 103 15.28 11.13 -26.54
N PRO A 104 15.46 11.05 -27.87
CA PRO A 104 16.43 10.14 -28.46
C PRO A 104 17.86 10.52 -28.04
N GLY A 105 18.79 9.56 -28.14
CA GLY A 105 20.15 9.70 -27.65
C GLY A 105 20.90 10.97 -28.11
N GLU A 106 20.66 11.43 -29.35
CA GLU A 106 21.26 12.63 -29.91
C GLU A 106 20.85 13.94 -29.19
N LEU A 107 19.79 13.92 -28.41
CA LEU A 107 19.30 15.08 -27.63
C LEU A 107 19.58 14.95 -26.12
N ARG A 108 20.19 13.86 -25.68
CA ARG A 108 20.55 13.65 -24.27
C ARG A 108 21.92 14.28 -23.96
N GLY A 109 22.07 14.91 -22.81
CA GLY A 109 23.35 15.48 -22.35
C GLY A 109 23.82 16.73 -23.10
N VAL A 110 23.03 17.28 -24.02
CA VAL A 110 23.39 18.46 -24.85
C VAL A 110 22.65 19.74 -24.45
N GLY A 111 21.97 19.75 -23.32
CA GLY A 111 21.19 20.90 -22.83
C GLY A 111 19.85 21.08 -23.54
N ALA A 112 19.29 20.04 -24.16
CA ALA A 112 17.96 20.11 -24.76
C ALA A 112 16.89 20.43 -23.70
N SER A 113 15.84 21.17 -24.13
CA SER A 113 14.75 21.56 -23.23
C SER A 113 14.08 20.37 -22.57
N GLN A 114 13.83 20.41 -21.26
CA GLN A 114 13.15 19.39 -20.48
C GLN A 114 13.80 18.00 -20.66
N ALA A 115 15.12 17.95 -20.79
CA ALA A 115 15.92 16.74 -20.86
C ALA A 115 16.72 16.56 -19.58
N THR A 116 16.71 15.36 -19.04
CA THR A 116 17.52 14.96 -17.89
C THR A 116 18.03 13.54 -18.12
N ASP A 117 19.00 13.12 -17.33
CA ASP A 117 19.39 11.70 -17.30
C ASP A 117 18.33 10.91 -16.51
N GLN A 118 17.38 10.36 -17.26
CA GLN A 118 16.23 9.65 -16.67
C GLN A 118 16.30 8.13 -16.83
N SER A 119 17.22 7.63 -17.68
CA SER A 119 17.48 6.19 -17.74
C SER A 119 18.10 5.72 -16.43
N GLY A 120 17.44 4.76 -15.75
CA GLY A 120 17.88 4.30 -14.43
C GLY A 120 17.70 5.31 -13.30
N PHE A 121 16.84 6.31 -13.46
CA PHE A 121 16.61 7.38 -12.48
C PHE A 121 16.31 6.87 -11.07
N PHE A 122 15.57 5.78 -10.94
CA PHE A 122 15.18 5.23 -9.64
C PHE A 122 16.24 4.33 -9.00
N GLY A 123 17.37 4.09 -9.66
CA GLY A 123 18.52 3.34 -9.12
C GLY A 123 18.12 1.95 -8.62
N THR A 124 18.48 1.64 -7.38
CA THR A 124 18.23 0.34 -6.75
C THR A 124 16.79 0.14 -6.28
N HIS A 125 15.93 1.13 -6.41
CA HIS A 125 14.54 1.05 -5.97
C HIS A 125 13.60 0.39 -6.99
N VAL A 126 14.10 0.10 -8.20
CA VAL A 126 13.37 -0.65 -9.22
C VAL A 126 13.98 -2.05 -9.40
N ARG A 127 13.15 -3.02 -9.80
CA ARG A 127 13.59 -4.40 -10.07
C ARG A 127 14.33 -4.53 -11.40
N ALA A 128 14.02 -3.64 -12.33
CA ALA A 128 14.74 -3.50 -13.60
C ALA A 128 14.60 -2.07 -14.13
N SER A 129 15.60 -1.61 -14.86
CA SER A 129 15.53 -0.40 -15.67
C SER A 129 15.91 -0.77 -17.11
N ILE A 130 15.02 -0.49 -18.06
CA ILE A 130 15.19 -0.77 -19.48
C ILE A 130 15.16 0.54 -20.24
N ASP A 131 16.16 0.80 -21.05
CA ASP A 131 16.22 1.96 -21.94
C ASP A 131 15.93 1.53 -23.39
N LEU A 132 14.85 2.03 -23.94
CA LEU A 132 14.41 1.74 -25.29
C LEU A 132 14.69 2.94 -26.19
N GLU A 133 15.69 2.81 -27.04
CA GLU A 133 15.93 3.77 -28.13
C GLU A 133 14.78 3.73 -29.15
N PRO A 134 14.60 4.79 -29.97
CA PRO A 134 13.59 4.80 -31.03
C PRO A 134 13.74 3.58 -31.94
N GLN A 135 12.72 2.74 -31.97
CA GLN A 135 12.74 1.48 -32.71
C GLN A 135 11.39 1.12 -33.30
N GLU A 136 11.40 0.20 -34.23
CA GLU A 136 10.19 -0.37 -34.80
C GLU A 136 9.60 -1.46 -33.92
N ALA A 137 8.29 -1.71 -34.08
CA ALA A 137 7.63 -2.86 -33.49
C ALA A 137 8.31 -4.15 -33.95
N SER A 138 8.73 -4.97 -32.99
CA SER A 138 9.51 -6.19 -33.27
C SER A 138 9.33 -7.21 -32.17
N PRO A 139 9.62 -8.50 -32.41
CA PRO A 139 9.67 -9.50 -31.37
C PRO A 139 10.67 -9.15 -30.24
N SER A 140 11.75 -8.42 -30.57
CA SER A 140 12.72 -7.96 -29.57
C SER A 140 12.09 -6.96 -28.59
N LEU A 141 11.29 -6.00 -29.08
CA LEU A 141 10.55 -5.06 -28.25
C LEU A 141 9.62 -5.81 -27.29
N VAL A 142 8.83 -6.78 -27.79
CA VAL A 142 7.97 -7.62 -26.93
C VAL A 142 8.78 -8.37 -25.89
N GLY A 143 9.94 -8.89 -26.26
CA GLY A 143 10.85 -9.60 -25.36
C GLY A 143 11.40 -8.70 -24.24
N HIS A 144 11.69 -7.42 -24.49
CA HIS A 144 12.08 -6.44 -23.48
C HIS A 144 10.92 -6.15 -22.50
N LEU A 145 9.72 -5.94 -23.04
CA LEU A 145 8.52 -5.69 -22.22
C LEU A 145 8.13 -6.90 -21.38
N ALA A 146 8.25 -8.11 -21.94
CA ALA A 146 8.03 -9.36 -21.19
C ALA A 146 8.99 -9.49 -20.01
N ARG A 147 10.28 -9.12 -20.18
CA ARG A 147 11.24 -9.09 -19.07
C ARG A 147 10.88 -8.02 -18.03
N ALA A 148 10.41 -6.83 -18.47
CA ALA A 148 9.96 -5.78 -17.57
C ALA A 148 8.79 -6.26 -16.71
N VAL A 149 7.75 -6.82 -17.33
CA VAL A 149 6.59 -7.36 -16.62
C VAL A 149 6.97 -8.51 -15.69
N ALA A 150 7.80 -9.44 -16.17
CA ALA A 150 8.28 -10.54 -15.34
C ALA A 150 9.04 -10.03 -14.10
N ALA A 151 9.93 -9.04 -14.28
CA ALA A 151 10.66 -8.43 -13.17
C ALA A 151 9.71 -7.71 -12.20
N ALA A 152 8.71 -6.97 -12.71
CA ALA A 152 7.71 -6.31 -11.86
C ALA A 152 6.94 -7.33 -11.01
N CYS A 153 6.55 -8.46 -11.59
CA CYS A 153 5.84 -9.53 -10.89
C CYS A 153 6.75 -10.45 -10.05
N GLY A 154 8.08 -10.24 -10.07
CA GLY A 154 9.03 -11.11 -9.38
C GLY A 154 9.18 -12.50 -10.02
N ALA A 155 8.78 -12.68 -11.27
CA ALA A 155 8.90 -13.96 -11.96
C ALA A 155 10.26 -14.10 -12.68
N PRO A 156 10.84 -15.34 -12.77
CA PRO A 156 10.31 -16.59 -12.22
C PRO A 156 10.59 -16.79 -10.72
N SER A 157 11.57 -16.10 -10.11
CA SER A 157 12.05 -16.35 -8.74
C SER A 157 12.58 -15.08 -8.05
N GLY A 158 12.16 -13.90 -8.50
CA GLY A 158 12.57 -12.62 -7.93
C GLY A 158 11.58 -12.08 -6.90
N THR A 159 11.87 -10.87 -6.43
CA THR A 159 10.98 -10.10 -5.55
C THR A 159 10.14 -9.15 -6.41
N PRO A 160 8.80 -9.13 -6.27
CA PRO A 160 7.97 -8.15 -6.96
C PRO A 160 8.36 -6.70 -6.62
N GLY A 161 8.03 -5.78 -7.50
CA GLY A 161 8.28 -4.36 -7.26
C GLY A 161 8.22 -3.52 -8.54
N PRO A 162 8.49 -2.22 -8.44
CA PRO A 162 8.42 -1.32 -9.59
C PRO A 162 9.52 -1.61 -10.62
N VAL A 163 9.21 -1.32 -11.87
CA VAL A 163 10.14 -1.40 -13.02
C VAL A 163 10.06 -0.10 -13.81
N GLN A 164 11.20 0.41 -14.26
CA GLN A 164 11.26 1.53 -15.20
C GLN A 164 11.52 1.03 -16.62
N VAL A 165 10.72 1.50 -17.57
CA VAL A 165 10.97 1.39 -19.01
C VAL A 165 11.07 2.80 -19.55
N ASN A 166 12.27 3.28 -19.83
CA ASN A 166 12.53 4.56 -20.47
C ASN A 166 12.36 4.40 -21.96
N VAL A 167 11.48 5.21 -22.58
CA VAL A 167 11.08 5.06 -23.99
C VAL A 167 11.43 6.33 -24.75
N ALA A 168 12.46 6.26 -25.58
CA ALA A 168 12.84 7.37 -26.42
C ALA A 168 11.98 7.47 -27.68
N PHE A 169 11.45 8.66 -27.93
CA PHE A 169 10.70 8.99 -29.14
C PHE A 169 11.40 10.05 -29.98
N ARG A 170 11.40 9.86 -31.28
CA ARG A 170 11.89 10.83 -32.28
C ARG A 170 10.72 11.48 -32.99
N ASP A 171 10.85 12.76 -33.30
CA ASP A 171 9.84 13.46 -34.09
C ASP A 171 9.58 12.79 -35.47
N PRO A 172 8.35 12.78 -35.96
CA PRO A 172 7.15 13.42 -35.42
C PRO A 172 6.52 12.60 -34.26
N LEU A 173 6.03 13.32 -33.24
CA LEU A 173 5.33 12.74 -32.07
C LEU A 173 3.82 12.58 -32.31
N THR A 174 3.35 13.03 -33.45
CA THR A 174 1.95 13.00 -33.86
C THR A 174 1.73 11.95 -34.96
N PRO A 175 0.50 11.45 -35.14
CA PRO A 175 0.20 10.57 -36.26
C PRO A 175 0.56 11.23 -37.58
N VAL A 176 1.34 10.55 -38.42
CA VAL A 176 1.58 11.00 -39.80
C VAL A 176 0.36 10.62 -40.61
N ARG A 177 -0.43 11.61 -41.06
CA ARG A 177 -1.42 11.38 -42.09
C ARG A 177 -0.65 11.10 -43.37
N LEU A 178 -0.55 9.83 -43.76
CA LEU A 178 -0.19 9.52 -45.14
C LEU A 178 -1.28 10.11 -45.99
N ALA A 179 -0.88 10.96 -46.95
CA ALA A 179 -1.81 11.48 -47.95
C ALA A 179 -2.49 10.29 -48.63
N SER A 180 -3.81 10.25 -48.59
CA SER A 180 -4.65 9.12 -48.96
C SER A 180 -4.70 8.81 -50.47
N ASP A 181 -3.64 9.08 -51.22
CA ASP A 181 -3.60 8.96 -52.70
C ASP A 181 -2.58 7.97 -53.28
N SER A 182 -1.85 7.27 -52.45
CA SER A 182 -1.08 6.10 -52.90
C SER A 182 -1.76 4.85 -52.33
N GLY A 183 -2.20 3.96 -53.22
CA GLY A 183 -2.80 2.67 -52.90
C GLY A 183 -1.80 1.69 -52.27
N ASP A 184 -1.06 2.16 -51.26
CA ASP A 184 -0.19 1.31 -50.45
C ASP A 184 -1.04 0.41 -49.58
N GLU A 185 -0.81 -0.88 -49.69
CA GLU A 185 -1.39 -1.93 -48.84
C GLU A 185 -1.23 -1.52 -47.36
N ALA A 186 -2.34 -1.46 -46.65
CA ALA A 186 -2.33 -1.21 -45.19
C ALA A 186 -1.39 -2.24 -44.56
N VAL A 187 -0.28 -1.78 -43.99
CA VAL A 187 0.64 -2.66 -43.24
C VAL A 187 -0.18 -3.31 -42.15
N ALA A 188 -0.20 -4.65 -42.13
CA ALA A 188 -0.94 -5.39 -41.14
C ALA A 188 -0.48 -4.95 -39.74
N PRO A 189 -1.42 -4.75 -38.78
CA PRO A 189 -1.07 -4.30 -37.43
C PRO A 189 -0.14 -5.32 -36.80
N PHE A 190 0.87 -4.83 -36.08
CA PHE A 190 1.78 -5.68 -35.31
C PHE A 190 0.99 -6.43 -34.22
N VAL A 191 1.02 -7.75 -34.27
CA VAL A 191 0.37 -8.61 -33.27
C VAL A 191 1.45 -9.15 -32.31
N PRO A 192 1.51 -8.69 -31.06
CA PRO A 192 2.48 -9.16 -30.11
C PRO A 192 2.21 -10.62 -29.71
N ARG A 193 3.28 -11.41 -29.59
CA ARG A 193 3.22 -12.77 -29.05
C ARG A 193 3.87 -12.76 -27.66
N PRO A 194 3.09 -12.89 -26.57
CA PRO A 194 3.62 -12.79 -25.23
C PRO A 194 4.51 -14.00 -24.90
N THR A 195 5.63 -13.72 -24.22
CA THR A 195 6.41 -14.74 -23.53
C THR A 195 5.72 -15.09 -22.21
N ARG A 196 5.26 -16.31 -22.06
CA ARG A 196 4.70 -16.79 -20.80
C ARG A 196 5.86 -17.16 -19.86
N VAL A 197 6.01 -16.40 -18.77
CA VAL A 197 6.97 -16.70 -17.71
C VAL A 197 6.24 -17.45 -16.60
N MET A 198 6.75 -18.65 -16.29
CA MET A 198 6.19 -19.46 -15.19
C MET A 198 6.93 -19.13 -13.90
N GLY A 199 6.19 -18.85 -12.84
CA GLY A 199 6.75 -18.64 -11.51
C GLY A 199 7.41 -19.91 -10.96
N ALA A 200 8.49 -19.77 -10.21
CA ALA A 200 9.03 -20.85 -9.42
C ALA A 200 8.14 -21.07 -8.19
N HIS A 201 7.78 -22.31 -7.92
CA HIS A 201 7.10 -22.67 -6.69
C HIS A 201 8.12 -23.20 -5.68
N ALA A 202 8.19 -22.58 -4.51
CA ALA A 202 8.96 -23.12 -3.40
C ALA A 202 8.29 -24.41 -2.90
N VAL A 203 9.10 -25.40 -2.54
CA VAL A 203 8.59 -26.56 -1.77
C VAL A 203 8.43 -26.07 -0.33
N PRO A 204 7.21 -26.13 0.26
CA PRO A 204 7.01 -25.71 1.64
C PRO A 204 7.86 -26.54 2.61
N ALA A 205 8.48 -25.89 3.57
CA ALA A 205 9.16 -26.58 4.66
C ALA A 205 8.13 -27.22 5.60
N ARG A 206 8.47 -28.36 6.19
CA ARG A 206 7.60 -28.97 7.19
C ARG A 206 7.71 -28.21 8.51
N TRP A 207 6.56 -27.96 9.14
CA TRP A 207 6.49 -27.27 10.44
C TRP A 207 7.40 -27.91 11.49
N GLU A 208 7.33 -29.24 11.61
CA GLU A 208 8.04 -30.00 12.61
C GLU A 208 9.58 -29.91 12.45
N ASP A 209 10.06 -29.72 11.22
CA ASP A 209 11.49 -29.65 10.92
C ASP A 209 12.10 -28.27 11.24
N VAL A 210 11.29 -27.19 11.15
CA VAL A 210 11.81 -25.80 11.24
C VAL A 210 11.31 -25.05 12.46
N VAL A 211 10.05 -25.20 12.85
CA VAL A 211 9.50 -24.59 14.06
C VAL A 211 9.74 -25.52 15.25
N GLY A 212 9.47 -26.81 15.08
CA GLY A 212 9.62 -27.82 16.12
C GLY A 212 8.66 -27.64 17.31
N PRO A 213 8.87 -28.36 18.40
CA PRO A 213 8.01 -28.27 19.57
C PRO A 213 8.21 -26.93 20.29
N ALA A 214 7.11 -26.33 20.72
CA ALA A 214 7.07 -25.13 21.54
C ALA A 214 5.99 -25.27 22.60
N ASP A 215 6.19 -24.65 23.76
CA ASP A 215 5.21 -24.61 24.85
C ASP A 215 4.51 -23.25 24.92
N ALA A 216 5.11 -22.21 24.32
CA ALA A 216 4.59 -20.84 24.25
C ALA A 216 4.91 -20.20 22.89
N GLY A 217 4.36 -20.77 21.81
CA GLY A 217 4.61 -20.30 20.46
C GLY A 217 3.62 -19.24 19.99
N LEU A 218 4.07 -18.31 19.15
CA LEU A 218 3.28 -17.25 18.51
C LEU A 218 3.46 -17.22 17.00
N ILE A 219 2.49 -16.65 16.29
CA ILE A 219 2.64 -16.19 14.91
C ILE A 219 2.50 -14.67 14.89
N VAL A 220 3.42 -13.99 14.20
CA VAL A 220 3.40 -12.55 14.02
C VAL A 220 3.25 -12.24 12.53
N ALA A 221 2.20 -11.50 12.16
CA ALA A 221 1.87 -11.14 10.80
C ALA A 221 1.92 -9.62 10.60
N GLY A 222 2.87 -9.15 9.79
CA GLY A 222 2.96 -7.76 9.36
C GLY A 222 2.47 -7.54 7.94
N GLU A 223 2.64 -6.33 7.37
CA GLU A 223 2.24 -6.03 6.00
C GLU A 223 2.83 -7.05 5.00
N GLY A 224 1.99 -7.54 4.09
CA GLY A 224 2.38 -8.55 3.10
C GLY A 224 2.56 -9.94 3.69
N ALA A 225 1.93 -10.25 4.81
CA ALA A 225 1.96 -11.58 5.41
C ALA A 225 1.36 -12.64 4.49
N SER A 226 1.81 -13.87 4.68
CA SER A 226 1.25 -15.03 3.98
C SER A 226 -0.24 -15.19 4.29
N PRO A 227 -1.10 -15.44 3.30
CA PRO A 227 -2.51 -15.77 3.54
C PRO A 227 -2.70 -17.03 4.39
N ARG A 228 -1.65 -17.88 4.48
CA ARG A 228 -1.67 -19.10 5.29
C ARG A 228 -1.43 -18.88 6.79
N ALA A 229 -1.17 -17.65 7.24
CA ALA A 229 -0.89 -17.35 8.65
C ALA A 229 -1.98 -17.89 9.61
N ARG A 230 -3.24 -17.83 9.19
CA ARG A 230 -4.37 -18.40 9.94
C ARG A 230 -4.35 -19.92 9.99
N GLU A 231 -4.16 -20.56 8.85
CA GLU A 231 -4.04 -22.01 8.74
C GLU A 231 -2.94 -22.53 9.68
N TRP A 232 -1.81 -21.83 9.75
CA TRP A 232 -0.73 -22.16 10.68
C TRP A 232 -1.16 -21.99 12.14
N SER A 233 -1.89 -20.91 12.47
CA SER A 233 -2.40 -20.66 13.82
C SER A 233 -3.36 -21.75 14.27
N GLU A 234 -4.31 -22.11 13.44
CA GLU A 234 -5.30 -23.16 13.72
C GLU A 234 -4.65 -24.54 13.90
N ALA A 235 -3.69 -24.89 13.02
CA ALA A 235 -3.04 -26.19 13.05
C ALA A 235 -2.06 -26.35 14.22
N SER A 236 -1.32 -25.28 14.58
CA SER A 236 -0.32 -25.33 15.64
C SER A 236 -0.83 -24.96 17.02
N GLY A 237 -1.97 -24.28 17.10
CA GLY A 237 -2.46 -23.65 18.32
C GLY A 237 -1.68 -22.40 18.73
N PHE A 238 -0.80 -21.88 17.87
CA PHE A 238 -0.08 -20.62 18.12
C PHE A 238 -1.03 -19.43 17.94
N PRO A 239 -1.23 -18.57 18.95
CA PRO A 239 -1.98 -17.34 18.76
C PRO A 239 -1.40 -16.49 17.64
N LEU A 240 -2.27 -15.91 16.81
CA LEU A 240 -1.90 -15.05 15.70
C LEU A 240 -1.98 -13.58 16.13
N LEU A 241 -0.85 -12.89 16.14
CA LEU A 241 -0.70 -11.47 16.36
C LEU A 241 -0.55 -10.80 14.99
N ALA A 242 -1.51 -9.97 14.60
CA ALA A 242 -1.59 -9.44 13.25
C ALA A 242 -1.75 -7.92 13.24
N GLU A 243 -0.83 -7.20 12.59
CA GLU A 243 -0.97 -5.76 12.35
C GLU A 243 -2.19 -5.47 11.45
N PRO A 244 -2.88 -4.31 11.58
CA PRO A 244 -4.09 -3.99 10.80
C PRO A 244 -3.94 -4.16 9.29
N ALA A 245 -2.79 -3.80 8.71
CA ALA A 245 -2.54 -3.89 7.27
C ALA A 245 -1.88 -5.21 6.83
N SER A 246 -1.85 -6.24 7.69
CA SER A 246 -1.19 -7.52 7.40
C SER A 246 -1.94 -8.39 6.39
N GLY A 247 -3.25 -8.15 6.20
CA GLY A 247 -4.16 -9.07 5.53
C GLY A 247 -4.63 -10.24 6.41
N ALA A 248 -3.95 -10.51 7.51
CA ALA A 248 -4.30 -11.55 8.48
C ALA A 248 -5.11 -11.02 9.67
N TRP A 249 -5.14 -9.71 9.89
CA TRP A 249 -5.90 -9.05 10.97
C TRP A 249 -7.41 -9.20 10.80
N CYS A 250 -7.90 -9.12 9.57
CA CYS A 250 -9.32 -9.21 9.27
C CYS A 250 -9.75 -10.67 9.03
N GLY A 251 -10.41 -11.24 10.01
CA GLY A 251 -10.98 -12.59 10.01
C GLY A 251 -10.81 -13.30 11.34
N GLY A 252 -11.66 -14.28 11.64
CA GLY A 252 -11.61 -15.01 12.90
C GLY A 252 -10.24 -15.61 13.20
N GLY A 253 -9.78 -15.52 14.44
CA GLY A 253 -8.55 -16.15 14.90
C GLY A 253 -7.37 -15.22 15.19
N ALA A 254 -7.35 -13.97 14.72
CA ALA A 254 -6.36 -13.00 15.18
C ALA A 254 -6.63 -12.63 16.64
N THR A 255 -5.57 -12.58 17.45
CA THR A 255 -5.65 -12.17 18.86
C THR A 255 -5.68 -10.64 18.89
N PRO A 256 -6.75 -10.00 19.38
CA PRO A 256 -6.81 -8.54 19.48
C PRO A 256 -5.85 -8.05 20.55
N PHE A 257 -5.50 -6.76 20.46
CA PHE A 257 -4.68 -6.07 21.46
C PHE A 257 -3.33 -6.75 21.73
N GLU A 258 -2.66 -7.14 20.65
CA GLU A 258 -1.40 -7.91 20.68
C GLU A 258 -0.28 -7.25 21.47
N GLN A 259 -0.22 -5.92 21.50
CA GLN A 259 0.79 -5.18 22.26
C GLN A 259 0.69 -5.45 23.76
N SER A 260 -0.52 -5.68 24.29
CA SER A 260 -0.77 -6.03 25.67
C SER A 260 -0.09 -7.32 26.05
N LEU A 261 -0.29 -8.32 25.21
CA LEU A 261 0.23 -9.65 25.44
C LEU A 261 1.76 -9.65 25.50
N VAL A 262 2.38 -9.04 24.52
CA VAL A 262 3.84 -9.05 24.37
C VAL A 262 4.53 -8.25 25.47
N SER A 263 3.90 -7.19 25.97
CA SER A 263 4.42 -6.37 27.06
C SER A 263 4.17 -6.99 28.45
N SER A 264 3.25 -7.95 28.55
CA SER A 264 2.89 -8.62 29.80
C SER A 264 3.89 -9.71 30.21
N PRO A 265 3.77 -10.31 31.41
CA PRO A 265 4.55 -11.48 31.78
C PRO A 265 4.45 -12.66 30.81
N LEU A 266 3.30 -12.81 30.10
CA LEU A 266 3.12 -13.84 29.07
C LEU A 266 4.10 -13.69 27.90
N GLY A 267 4.44 -12.46 27.51
CA GLY A 267 5.42 -12.22 26.46
C GLY A 267 6.83 -12.74 26.81
N ARG A 268 7.17 -12.85 28.10
CA ARG A 268 8.46 -13.39 28.54
C ARG A 268 8.52 -14.92 28.44
N GLU A 269 7.36 -15.57 28.47
CA GLU A 269 7.26 -17.03 28.35
C GLU A 269 7.42 -17.51 26.92
N VAL A 270 7.26 -16.61 25.92
CA VAL A 270 7.37 -16.97 24.49
C VAL A 270 8.72 -17.60 24.19
N ASP A 271 8.69 -18.79 23.59
CA ASP A 271 9.87 -19.60 23.24
C ASP A 271 10.07 -19.79 21.72
N ALA A 272 9.01 -19.60 20.93
CA ALA A 272 9.09 -19.67 19.47
C ALA A 272 8.14 -18.66 18.79
N VAL A 273 8.60 -18.05 17.70
CA VAL A 273 7.78 -17.15 16.87
C VAL A 273 7.94 -17.49 15.39
N VAL A 274 6.81 -17.62 14.71
CA VAL A 274 6.77 -17.65 13.25
C VAL A 274 6.41 -16.25 12.76
N VAL A 275 7.28 -15.64 11.96
CA VAL A 275 7.09 -14.27 11.43
C VAL A 275 6.79 -14.35 9.95
N THR A 276 5.77 -13.61 9.50
CA THR A 276 5.45 -13.46 8.09
C THR A 276 5.08 -12.01 7.75
N GLY A 277 5.46 -11.54 6.57
CA GLY A 277 5.35 -10.13 6.19
C GLY A 277 6.31 -9.24 6.98
N ARG A 278 5.97 -7.94 7.11
CA ARG A 278 6.82 -6.91 7.74
C ARG A 278 6.14 -6.32 8.98
N PRO A 279 6.35 -6.86 10.17
CA PRO A 279 5.75 -6.35 11.41
C PRO A 279 6.54 -5.12 11.91
N THR A 280 6.22 -3.94 11.38
CA THR A 280 6.95 -2.68 11.65
C THR A 280 6.17 -1.68 12.48
N LEU A 281 4.92 -1.98 12.87
CA LEU A 281 4.05 -1.04 13.56
C LEU A 281 4.32 -0.99 15.07
N SER A 282 4.49 -2.14 15.71
CA SER A 282 4.53 -2.30 17.17
C SER A 282 5.96 -2.42 17.70
N ARG A 283 6.40 -1.46 18.53
CA ARG A 283 7.70 -1.54 19.24
C ARG A 283 7.80 -2.74 20.19
N PRO A 284 6.76 -3.12 20.96
CA PRO A 284 6.78 -4.33 21.75
C PRO A 284 7.04 -5.61 20.93
N ILE A 285 6.43 -5.75 19.77
CA ILE A 285 6.70 -6.87 18.84
C ILE A 285 8.16 -6.87 18.39
N GLN A 286 8.71 -5.70 18.02
CA GLN A 286 10.11 -5.60 17.64
C GLN A 286 11.05 -5.98 18.79
N ALA A 287 10.73 -5.57 20.02
CA ALA A 287 11.50 -5.94 21.21
C ALA A 287 11.41 -7.45 21.51
N LEU A 288 10.24 -8.06 21.32
CA LEU A 288 10.09 -9.52 21.42
C LEU A 288 11.00 -10.22 20.40
N LEU A 289 10.91 -9.85 19.13
CA LEU A 289 11.68 -10.48 18.06
C LEU A 289 13.21 -10.31 18.22
N ALA A 290 13.66 -9.30 18.96
CA ALA A 290 15.07 -9.05 19.27
C ALA A 290 15.62 -9.89 20.44
N ARG A 291 14.81 -10.68 21.12
CA ARG A 291 15.25 -11.51 22.24
C ARG A 291 16.18 -12.63 21.76
N PRO A 292 17.40 -12.75 22.30
CA PRO A 292 18.39 -13.71 21.80
C PRO A 292 18.07 -15.17 22.19
N ASP A 293 17.21 -15.39 23.16
CA ASP A 293 16.73 -16.70 23.60
C ASP A 293 15.56 -17.23 22.79
N LEU A 294 14.98 -16.38 21.92
CA LEU A 294 13.78 -16.70 21.15
C LEU A 294 14.14 -17.43 19.86
N ARG A 295 13.44 -18.52 19.57
CA ARG A 295 13.51 -19.15 18.26
C ARG A 295 12.59 -18.42 17.27
N VAL A 296 13.17 -17.76 16.27
CA VAL A 296 12.46 -16.99 15.24
C VAL A 296 12.54 -17.70 13.91
N VAL A 297 11.40 -18.09 13.36
CA VAL A 297 11.25 -18.66 12.02
C VAL A 297 10.61 -17.62 11.12
N VAL A 298 11.31 -17.16 10.10
CA VAL A 298 10.81 -16.20 9.12
C VAL A 298 10.29 -16.95 7.89
N VAL A 299 9.04 -16.70 7.52
CA VAL A 299 8.45 -17.21 6.29
C VAL A 299 8.36 -16.06 5.29
N ASP A 300 9.31 -16.05 4.34
CA ASP A 300 9.41 -15.03 3.30
C ASP A 300 9.94 -15.65 2.00
N PRO A 301 9.15 -15.69 0.91
CA PRO A 301 9.56 -16.28 -0.37
C PRO A 301 10.56 -15.40 -1.15
N HIS A 302 10.92 -14.24 -0.63
CA HIS A 302 11.71 -13.25 -1.35
C HIS A 302 13.09 -13.02 -0.74
N ALA A 303 14.03 -12.61 -1.58
CA ALA A 303 15.37 -12.20 -1.16
C ALA A 303 15.59 -10.70 -1.52
N PRO A 304 16.12 -9.87 -0.59
CA PRO A 304 16.42 -10.24 0.81
C PRO A 304 15.13 -10.46 1.61
N TRP A 305 15.18 -11.40 2.55
CA TRP A 305 14.06 -11.64 3.46
C TRP A 305 13.91 -10.52 4.49
N VAL A 306 12.73 -10.40 5.06
CA VAL A 306 12.44 -9.43 6.13
C VAL A 306 12.81 -10.03 7.47
N ASP A 307 13.79 -9.42 8.13
CA ASP A 307 14.17 -9.72 9.52
C ASP A 307 14.52 -8.41 10.22
N ILE A 308 13.52 -7.77 10.81
CA ILE A 308 13.65 -6.44 11.41
C ILE A 308 14.55 -6.39 12.64
N SER A 309 14.82 -7.53 13.25
CA SER A 309 15.62 -7.66 14.46
C SER A 309 16.97 -8.33 14.24
N GLY A 310 17.21 -8.89 13.05
CA GLY A 310 18.42 -9.63 12.74
C GLY A 310 18.59 -10.91 13.56
N ASN A 311 17.47 -11.50 14.02
CA ASN A 311 17.47 -12.63 14.97
C ASN A 311 16.82 -13.91 14.40
N ALA A 312 16.61 -13.97 13.07
CA ALA A 312 16.04 -15.16 12.46
C ALA A 312 16.92 -16.39 12.68
N SER A 313 16.35 -17.42 13.29
CA SER A 313 17.01 -18.73 13.46
C SER A 313 16.94 -19.55 12.18
N VAL A 314 15.81 -19.44 11.47
CA VAL A 314 15.54 -20.14 10.19
C VAL A 314 14.73 -19.22 9.28
N VAL A 315 15.04 -19.26 7.98
CA VAL A 315 14.25 -18.57 6.94
C VAL A 315 13.79 -19.61 5.93
N VAL A 316 12.50 -19.62 5.65
CA VAL A 316 11.91 -20.52 4.65
C VAL A 316 11.02 -19.72 3.68
N ALA A 317 10.94 -20.19 2.45
CA ALA A 317 10.11 -19.50 1.44
C ALA A 317 8.61 -19.76 1.62
N ASP A 318 8.23 -20.93 2.14
CA ASP A 318 6.86 -21.31 2.49
C ASP A 318 6.89 -22.36 3.61
N LEU A 319 5.77 -22.53 4.32
CA LEU A 319 5.65 -23.40 5.48
C LEU A 319 4.37 -24.24 5.39
N GLU A 320 4.47 -25.55 5.60
CA GLU A 320 3.29 -26.40 5.77
C GLU A 320 2.66 -26.14 7.16
N PRO A 321 1.35 -26.34 7.30
CA PRO A 321 0.71 -26.36 8.62
C PRO A 321 1.26 -27.48 9.48
N ALA A 322 1.24 -27.28 10.81
CA ALA A 322 1.59 -28.32 11.76
C ALA A 322 0.72 -29.58 11.56
N ARG A 323 1.34 -30.74 11.58
CA ARG A 323 0.64 -32.03 11.47
C ARG A 323 0.57 -32.78 12.80
N GLU A 324 1.46 -32.48 13.71
CA GLU A 324 1.45 -33.05 15.05
C GLU A 324 0.36 -32.44 15.91
N PRO A 325 -0.24 -33.20 16.84
CA PRO A 325 -1.24 -32.68 17.76
C PRO A 325 -0.70 -31.51 18.60
N ILE A 326 -1.56 -30.52 18.85
CA ILE A 326 -1.22 -29.38 19.70
C ILE A 326 -0.82 -29.89 21.09
N ARG A 327 0.37 -29.49 21.56
CA ARG A 327 0.88 -29.86 22.89
C ARG A 327 0.00 -29.26 24.00
N ALA A 328 -0.19 -30.00 25.07
CA ALA A 328 -1.02 -29.53 26.18
C ALA A 328 -0.53 -28.18 26.75
N ALA A 329 0.79 -28.01 26.93
CA ALA A 329 1.38 -26.76 27.40
C ALA A 329 1.07 -25.58 26.44
N GLN A 330 1.19 -25.80 25.12
CA GLN A 330 0.84 -24.78 24.11
C GLN A 330 -0.65 -24.44 24.15
N ALA A 331 -1.53 -25.42 24.27
CA ALA A 331 -2.97 -25.19 24.37
C ALA A 331 -3.36 -24.40 25.62
N GLU A 332 -2.74 -24.72 26.77
CA GLU A 332 -2.93 -24.01 28.03
C GLU A 332 -2.43 -22.56 27.93
N TRP A 333 -1.22 -22.37 27.41
CA TRP A 333 -0.64 -21.03 27.21
C TRP A 333 -1.50 -20.19 26.24
N ALA A 334 -1.93 -20.75 25.12
CA ALA A 334 -2.83 -20.07 24.17
C ALA A 334 -4.19 -19.69 24.80
N SER A 335 -4.68 -20.48 25.76
CA SER A 335 -5.89 -20.14 26.52
C SER A 335 -5.66 -18.92 27.42
N ARG A 336 -4.52 -18.87 28.12
CA ARG A 336 -4.12 -17.71 28.94
C ARG A 336 -3.94 -16.46 28.10
N VAL A 337 -3.40 -16.59 26.89
CA VAL A 337 -3.28 -15.50 25.90
C VAL A 337 -4.64 -14.92 25.54
N ARG A 338 -5.60 -15.78 25.18
CA ARG A 338 -6.98 -15.33 24.83
C ARG A 338 -7.68 -14.68 26.02
N GLU A 339 -7.47 -15.18 27.23
CA GLU A 339 -8.01 -14.59 28.45
C GLU A 339 -7.40 -13.20 28.71
N ALA A 340 -6.09 -13.07 28.62
CA ALA A 340 -5.40 -11.78 28.77
C ALA A 340 -5.83 -10.75 27.71
N ALA A 341 -6.01 -11.17 26.47
CA ALA A 341 -6.51 -10.30 25.39
C ALA A 341 -7.94 -9.83 25.66
N ARG A 342 -8.81 -10.69 26.17
CA ARG A 342 -10.18 -10.31 26.55
C ARG A 342 -10.17 -9.31 27.70
N ASP A 343 -9.42 -9.58 28.76
CA ASP A 343 -9.31 -8.71 29.94
C ASP A 343 -8.72 -7.34 29.57
N ALA A 344 -7.72 -7.33 28.67
CA ALA A 344 -7.18 -6.08 28.11
C ALA A 344 -8.25 -5.31 27.34
N GLY A 345 -9.04 -6.00 26.52
CA GLY A 345 -10.16 -5.39 25.79
C GLY A 345 -11.17 -4.73 26.72
N GLU A 346 -11.61 -5.40 27.78
CA GLU A 346 -12.55 -4.85 28.77
C GLU A 346 -11.98 -3.61 29.48
N ARG A 347 -10.69 -3.59 29.79
CA ARG A 347 -10.03 -2.42 30.39
C ARG A 347 -9.92 -1.27 29.40
N ILE A 348 -9.58 -1.53 28.15
CA ILE A 348 -9.53 -0.51 27.08
C ILE A 348 -10.93 0.09 26.87
N GLU A 349 -11.97 -0.74 26.82
CA GLU A 349 -13.36 -0.28 26.77
C GLU A 349 -13.69 0.68 27.93
N SER A 350 -13.31 0.32 29.15
CA SER A 350 -13.55 1.14 30.34
C SER A 350 -12.81 2.46 30.27
N LEU A 351 -11.57 2.47 29.81
CA LEU A 351 -10.77 3.69 29.63
C LEU A 351 -11.39 4.61 28.56
N LEU A 352 -11.78 4.07 27.43
CA LEU A 352 -12.43 4.85 26.36
C LEU A 352 -13.78 5.41 26.83
N ALA A 353 -14.59 4.61 27.52
CA ALA A 353 -15.87 5.05 28.07
C ALA A 353 -15.76 6.16 29.13
N SER A 354 -14.63 6.25 29.82
CA SER A 354 -14.35 7.31 30.81
C SER A 354 -13.75 8.59 30.21
N GLY A 355 -13.38 8.55 28.92
CA GLY A 355 -12.79 9.67 28.19
C GLY A 355 -13.81 10.66 27.64
N SER A 356 -13.35 11.61 26.84
CA SER A 356 -14.21 12.61 26.18
C SER A 356 -15.10 12.01 25.07
N GLY A 357 -14.77 10.82 24.61
CA GLY A 357 -15.41 10.20 23.43
C GLY A 357 -15.02 10.83 22.09
N ARG A 358 -14.04 11.75 22.07
CA ARG A 358 -13.66 12.51 20.87
C ARG A 358 -12.18 12.39 20.51
N THR A 359 -11.59 11.25 20.80
CA THR A 359 -10.18 10.98 20.47
C THR A 359 -10.07 10.25 19.13
N MET A 360 -8.84 10.15 18.59
CA MET A 360 -8.55 9.31 17.43
C MET A 360 -8.93 7.84 17.65
N LEU A 361 -8.86 7.35 18.89
CA LEU A 361 -9.23 5.98 19.25
C LEU A 361 -10.75 5.77 19.14
N ASP A 362 -11.54 6.74 19.61
CA ASP A 362 -13.00 6.74 19.47
C ASP A 362 -13.41 6.82 17.99
N LEU A 363 -12.76 7.70 17.22
CA LEU A 363 -12.96 7.82 15.77
C LEU A 363 -12.68 6.51 15.05
N ALA A 364 -11.58 5.83 15.38
CA ALA A 364 -11.24 4.54 14.78
C ALA A 364 -12.33 3.49 15.02
N ARG A 365 -12.92 3.47 16.21
CA ARG A 365 -14.03 2.57 16.57
C ARG A 365 -15.31 2.89 15.80
N SER A 366 -15.69 4.19 15.73
CA SER A 366 -16.86 4.63 14.96
C SER A 366 -16.74 4.27 13.49
N VAL A 367 -15.56 4.50 12.87
CA VAL A 367 -15.31 4.10 11.49
C VAL A 367 -15.39 2.58 11.34
N ALA A 368 -14.81 1.82 12.25
CA ALA A 368 -14.85 0.37 12.23
C ALA A 368 -16.28 -0.19 12.30
N ALA A 369 -17.13 0.43 13.14
CA ALA A 369 -18.52 0.00 13.33
C ALA A 369 -19.45 0.38 12.15
N SER A 370 -19.19 1.54 11.50
CA SER A 370 -20.14 2.14 10.53
C SER A 370 -19.76 1.93 9.07
N THR A 371 -18.65 1.27 8.78
CA THR A 371 -18.23 1.01 7.40
C THR A 371 -18.13 -0.48 7.11
N SER A 372 -18.36 -0.90 5.87
CA SER A 372 -18.26 -2.30 5.44
C SER A 372 -17.27 -2.54 4.29
N GLY A 373 -16.85 -1.49 3.60
CA GLY A 373 -15.91 -1.53 2.49
C GLY A 373 -14.45 -1.57 2.94
N PRO A 374 -13.51 -1.54 1.98
CA PRO A 374 -12.08 -1.45 2.27
C PRO A 374 -11.73 -0.20 3.09
N LEU A 375 -10.79 -0.35 4.00
CA LEU A 375 -10.21 0.73 4.77
C LEU A 375 -8.82 1.07 4.26
N VAL A 376 -8.51 2.37 4.18
CA VAL A 376 -7.16 2.88 3.93
C VAL A 376 -6.73 3.68 5.15
N LEU A 377 -5.78 3.18 5.90
CA LEU A 377 -5.33 3.81 7.13
C LEU A 377 -4.02 4.57 6.89
N GLY A 378 -4.02 5.85 7.20
CA GLY A 378 -2.81 6.66 7.19
C GLY A 378 -1.72 6.03 8.07
N ALA A 379 -0.48 6.02 7.58
CA ALA A 379 0.64 5.31 8.19
C ALA A 379 1.12 5.89 9.54
N SER A 380 0.54 6.99 10.00
CA SER A 380 0.82 7.67 11.27
C SER A 380 -0.09 7.17 12.41
N ASN A 381 -0.77 8.08 13.13
CA ASN A 381 -1.67 7.75 14.23
C ASN A 381 -2.88 6.88 13.83
N PRO A 382 -3.51 7.05 12.64
CA PRO A 382 -4.70 6.26 12.32
C PRO A 382 -4.49 4.76 12.40
N VAL A 383 -3.47 4.22 11.73
CA VAL A 383 -3.22 2.76 11.77
C VAL A 383 -2.91 2.26 13.20
N ARG A 384 -2.29 3.11 14.04
CA ARG A 384 -2.02 2.79 15.45
C ARG A 384 -3.27 2.83 16.31
N ALA A 385 -4.19 3.75 16.02
CA ALA A 385 -5.46 3.82 16.72
C ALA A 385 -6.32 2.58 16.46
N PHE A 386 -6.34 2.11 15.20
CA PHE A 386 -7.01 0.85 14.88
C PHE A 386 -6.37 -0.34 15.60
N ASP A 387 -5.05 -0.43 15.61
CA ASP A 387 -4.30 -1.49 16.30
C ASP A 387 -4.58 -1.52 17.83
N LEU A 388 -4.73 -0.35 18.44
CA LEU A 388 -4.89 -0.21 19.90
C LEU A 388 -6.34 -0.27 20.38
N ALA A 389 -7.32 0.12 19.57
CA ALA A 389 -8.68 0.35 20.04
C ALA A 389 -9.75 -0.45 19.30
N VAL A 390 -9.42 -1.08 18.16
CA VAL A 390 -10.37 -1.81 17.35
C VAL A 390 -10.05 -3.30 17.43
N PRO A 391 -10.99 -4.16 17.85
CA PRO A 391 -10.81 -5.61 17.71
C PRO A 391 -10.76 -5.98 16.23
N ALA A 392 -10.14 -7.11 15.91
CA ALA A 392 -10.04 -7.61 14.54
C ALA A 392 -11.42 -7.64 13.86
N LEU A 393 -11.50 -7.14 12.62
CA LEU A 393 -12.74 -7.02 11.86
C LEU A 393 -12.89 -8.19 10.89
N GLU A 394 -13.98 -8.95 10.99
CA GLU A 394 -14.24 -10.03 10.04
C GLU A 394 -14.57 -9.51 8.64
N GLY A 395 -14.02 -10.18 7.61
CA GLY A 395 -14.36 -9.91 6.21
C GLY A 395 -13.94 -8.55 5.68
N ARG A 396 -13.07 -7.81 6.39
CA ARG A 396 -12.62 -6.48 5.99
C ARG A 396 -11.26 -6.53 5.33
N ILE A 397 -11.07 -5.66 4.36
CA ILE A 397 -9.78 -5.43 3.71
C ILE A 397 -9.23 -4.12 4.25
N VAL A 398 -8.02 -4.15 4.82
CA VAL A 398 -7.35 -2.97 5.36
C VAL A 398 -6.02 -2.77 4.65
N HIS A 399 -5.83 -1.56 4.14
CA HIS A 399 -4.61 -1.12 3.48
C HIS A 399 -3.96 0.03 4.25
N SER A 400 -2.64 0.12 4.17
CA SER A 400 -1.87 1.27 4.64
C SER A 400 -0.56 1.33 3.86
N ASN A 401 -0.03 2.52 3.59
CA ASN A 401 1.28 2.67 2.96
C ASN A 401 2.38 2.42 4.00
N ARG A 402 2.72 1.15 4.21
CA ARG A 402 3.71 0.71 5.19
C ARG A 402 5.08 0.42 4.59
N GLY A 403 5.24 0.54 3.27
CA GLY A 403 6.52 0.40 2.58
C GLY A 403 7.58 1.34 3.14
N GLN A 404 7.25 2.62 3.21
CA GLN A 404 8.06 3.67 3.83
C GLN A 404 7.34 4.37 4.99
N ALA A 405 6.06 4.08 5.18
CA ALA A 405 5.20 4.69 6.19
C ALA A 405 5.16 6.24 6.13
N GLY A 406 5.26 6.79 4.91
CA GLY A 406 5.15 8.23 4.64
C GLY A 406 3.71 8.74 4.78
N ILE A 407 3.56 10.05 4.84
CA ILE A 407 2.24 10.73 4.84
C ILE A 407 1.80 11.12 3.43
N ASP A 408 2.66 10.93 2.44
CA ASP A 408 2.42 11.25 1.04
C ASP A 408 1.47 10.23 0.38
N GLY A 409 0.64 10.71 -0.54
CA GLY A 409 -0.17 9.90 -1.45
C GLY A 409 -1.25 9.02 -0.82
N THR A 410 -1.69 9.29 0.42
CA THR A 410 -2.71 8.46 1.08
C THR A 410 -4.07 8.55 0.39
N ILE A 411 -4.49 9.76 -0.03
CA ILE A 411 -5.73 9.98 -0.80
C ILE A 411 -5.60 9.31 -2.17
N ALA A 412 -4.48 9.53 -2.86
CA ALA A 412 -4.24 8.93 -4.18
C ALA A 412 -4.23 7.40 -4.12
N THR A 413 -3.62 6.80 -3.09
CA THR A 413 -3.66 5.34 -2.87
C THR A 413 -5.11 4.86 -2.70
N ALA A 414 -5.93 5.58 -1.93
CA ALA A 414 -7.34 5.24 -1.76
C ALA A 414 -8.12 5.34 -3.08
N VAL A 415 -7.82 6.32 -3.94
CA VAL A 415 -8.37 6.40 -5.30
C VAL A 415 -7.98 5.18 -6.13
N GLY A 416 -6.72 4.76 -6.08
CA GLY A 416 -6.25 3.55 -6.77
C GLY A 416 -6.97 2.29 -6.30
N ILE A 417 -7.24 2.16 -5.01
CA ILE A 417 -8.05 1.06 -4.46
C ILE A 417 -9.50 1.12 -4.97
N CYS A 418 -10.09 2.31 -5.07
CA CYS A 418 -11.42 2.46 -5.68
C CYS A 418 -11.44 2.00 -7.14
N LEU A 419 -10.42 2.35 -7.93
CA LEU A 419 -10.30 1.97 -9.34
C LEU A 419 -10.09 0.45 -9.49
N GLY A 420 -9.30 -0.16 -8.61
CA GLY A 420 -9.04 -1.59 -8.59
C GLY A 420 -10.18 -2.43 -7.99
N SER A 421 -11.21 -1.82 -7.39
CA SER A 421 -12.37 -2.50 -6.84
C SER A 421 -13.15 -3.20 -7.96
N GLY A 422 -13.30 -4.52 -7.84
CA GLY A 422 -13.91 -5.36 -8.88
C GLY A 422 -12.90 -6.11 -9.74
N TYR A 423 -11.60 -5.86 -9.59
CA TYR A 423 -10.57 -6.72 -10.16
C TYR A 423 -10.52 -8.05 -9.40
N ALA A 424 -10.36 -9.17 -10.12
CA ALA A 424 -10.44 -10.52 -9.53
C ALA A 424 -9.14 -10.84 -8.73
N GLY A 425 -9.07 -10.40 -7.48
CA GLY A 425 -8.04 -10.77 -6.53
C GLY A 425 -8.65 -11.00 -5.14
N GLU A 426 -8.02 -11.81 -4.30
CA GLU A 426 -8.49 -12.05 -2.91
C GLU A 426 -8.54 -10.76 -2.06
N THR A 427 -7.86 -9.72 -2.51
CA THR A 427 -7.75 -8.41 -1.84
C THR A 427 -8.63 -7.33 -2.47
N SER A 428 -9.44 -7.65 -3.49
CA SER A 428 -10.30 -6.68 -4.18
C SER A 428 -11.73 -6.71 -3.64
N ALA A 429 -12.31 -5.51 -3.45
CA ALA A 429 -13.71 -5.37 -3.09
C ALA A 429 -14.62 -5.45 -4.34
N PRO A 430 -15.91 -5.78 -4.18
CA PRO A 430 -16.88 -5.75 -5.28
C PRO A 430 -16.95 -4.36 -5.95
N VAL A 431 -17.25 -4.34 -7.25
CA VAL A 431 -17.42 -3.09 -8.02
C VAL A 431 -18.46 -2.19 -7.37
N GLY A 432 -18.11 -0.93 -7.22
CA GLY A 432 -18.99 0.07 -6.61
C GLY A 432 -18.98 0.08 -5.08
N THR A 433 -18.13 -0.72 -4.44
CA THR A 433 -17.94 -0.66 -2.99
C THR A 433 -17.28 0.66 -2.61
N ARG A 434 -17.83 1.31 -1.58
CA ARG A 434 -17.26 2.55 -1.05
C ARG A 434 -16.03 2.25 -0.21
N VAL A 435 -14.93 2.96 -0.51
CA VAL A 435 -13.69 2.92 0.27
C VAL A 435 -13.74 4.01 1.34
N THR A 436 -13.21 3.74 2.52
CA THR A 436 -13.04 4.74 3.58
C THR A 436 -11.55 4.91 3.88
N ALA A 437 -11.04 6.12 3.67
CA ALA A 437 -9.67 6.50 4.04
C ALA A 437 -9.69 7.31 5.35
N VAL A 438 -8.88 6.91 6.33
CA VAL A 438 -8.74 7.63 7.61
C VAL A 438 -7.32 8.15 7.72
N MET A 439 -7.17 9.45 7.91
CA MET A 439 -5.86 10.10 7.98
C MET A 439 -5.86 11.29 8.93
N GLY A 440 -4.68 11.72 9.37
CA GLY A 440 -4.52 12.96 10.13
C GLY A 440 -4.56 14.19 9.21
N ASP A 441 -4.73 15.36 9.82
CA ASP A 441 -4.75 16.67 9.18
C ASP A 441 -3.50 16.97 8.33
N LEU A 442 -2.30 16.70 8.85
CA LEU A 442 -1.05 16.90 8.10
C LEU A 442 -0.97 15.97 6.87
N THR A 443 -1.47 14.74 6.97
CA THR A 443 -1.53 13.83 5.83
C THR A 443 -2.50 14.35 4.77
N ALA A 444 -3.67 14.83 5.18
CA ALA A 444 -4.67 15.41 4.28
C ALA A 444 -4.14 16.66 3.58
N CYS A 445 -3.44 17.54 4.32
CA CYS A 445 -2.79 18.72 3.74
C CYS A 445 -1.69 18.36 2.74
N HIS A 446 -0.84 17.37 3.08
CA HIS A 446 0.27 16.95 2.24
C HIS A 446 -0.20 16.36 0.90
N ASP A 447 -1.33 15.68 0.89
CA ASP A 447 -1.90 15.01 -0.29
C ASP A 447 -3.18 15.71 -0.83
N ALA A 448 -3.39 16.98 -0.50
CA ALA A 448 -4.60 17.74 -0.83
C ALA A 448 -4.89 17.79 -2.34
N SER A 449 -3.86 17.86 -3.21
CA SER A 449 -4.03 17.86 -4.67
C SER A 449 -4.72 16.59 -5.19
N SER A 450 -4.59 15.48 -4.48
CA SER A 450 -5.24 14.20 -4.82
C SER A 450 -6.76 14.21 -4.64
N LEU A 451 -7.35 15.24 -4.01
CA LEU A 451 -8.80 15.47 -4.03
C LEU A 451 -9.31 15.72 -5.45
N ALA A 452 -8.54 16.47 -6.28
CA ALA A 452 -8.86 16.66 -7.68
C ALA A 452 -8.83 15.33 -8.45
N LEU A 453 -7.87 14.46 -8.16
CA LEU A 453 -7.82 13.11 -8.73
C LEU A 453 -9.07 12.30 -8.32
N ALA A 454 -9.42 12.30 -7.04
CA ALA A 454 -10.59 11.59 -6.53
C ALA A 454 -11.89 12.06 -7.23
N ALA A 455 -12.05 13.37 -7.40
CA ALA A 455 -13.20 13.97 -8.06
C ALA A 455 -13.24 13.62 -9.57
N SER A 456 -12.11 13.76 -10.28
CA SER A 456 -12.03 13.47 -11.72
C SER A 456 -12.29 12.01 -12.05
N MET A 457 -11.90 11.09 -11.15
CA MET A 457 -12.14 9.65 -11.28
C MET A 457 -13.54 9.23 -10.81
N GLY A 458 -14.31 10.14 -10.19
CA GLY A 458 -15.61 9.80 -9.58
C GLY A 458 -15.47 8.73 -8.49
N ALA A 459 -14.36 8.75 -7.73
CA ALA A 459 -14.04 7.72 -6.76
C ALA A 459 -15.10 7.64 -5.66
N HIS A 460 -15.62 6.45 -5.39
CA HIS A 460 -16.56 6.19 -4.28
C HIS A 460 -15.77 6.13 -2.97
N LEU A 461 -15.42 7.30 -2.43
CA LEU A 461 -14.44 7.45 -1.37
C LEU A 461 -14.93 8.40 -0.27
N ASP A 462 -14.88 7.94 0.99
CA ASP A 462 -14.92 8.79 2.17
C ASP A 462 -13.50 9.05 2.66
N ILE A 463 -13.15 10.32 2.82
CA ILE A 463 -11.87 10.79 3.33
C ILE A 463 -12.13 11.41 4.70
N VAL A 464 -11.89 10.62 5.75
CA VAL A 464 -12.07 11.06 7.14
C VAL A 464 -10.76 11.67 7.61
N VAL A 465 -10.79 12.99 7.83
CA VAL A 465 -9.65 13.75 8.34
C VAL A 465 -9.82 13.91 9.84
N ALA A 466 -9.05 13.13 10.59
CA ALA A 466 -8.96 13.26 12.05
C ALA A 466 -7.98 14.39 12.36
N ASP A 467 -8.53 15.53 12.75
CA ASP A 467 -7.78 16.77 12.97
C ASP A 467 -7.51 16.96 14.46
N ASP A 468 -6.25 16.69 14.87
CA ASP A 468 -5.77 16.90 16.25
C ASP A 468 -4.94 18.19 16.39
N GLY A 469 -4.94 19.05 15.38
CA GLY A 469 -4.24 20.33 15.34
C GLY A 469 -2.74 20.17 15.11
N GLY A 470 -2.31 19.18 14.30
CA GLY A 470 -0.93 19.05 13.85
C GLY A 470 -0.31 17.66 14.07
N GLY A 471 0.99 17.63 14.40
CA GLY A 471 1.77 16.40 14.52
C GLY A 471 1.58 15.65 15.84
N GLY A 472 0.34 15.35 16.26
CA GLY A 472 0.03 14.70 17.54
C GLY A 472 0.76 13.36 17.77
N ILE A 473 1.18 12.66 16.71
CA ILE A 473 1.99 11.43 16.85
C ILE A 473 3.28 11.67 17.64
N PHE A 474 3.96 12.81 17.44
CA PHE A 474 5.23 13.09 18.12
C PHE A 474 5.07 13.29 19.62
N ALA A 475 3.86 13.73 20.09
CA ALA A 475 3.56 13.85 21.50
C ALA A 475 3.46 12.47 22.20
N THR A 476 3.08 11.42 21.46
CA THR A 476 3.04 10.05 22.00
C THR A 476 4.40 9.37 22.03
N LEU A 477 5.43 9.97 21.43
CA LEU A 477 6.81 9.52 21.41
C LEU A 477 7.67 10.28 22.45
N GLU A 478 8.95 9.96 22.52
CA GLU A 478 9.94 10.61 23.38
C GLU A 478 10.02 12.13 23.20
N HIS A 479 9.71 12.62 21.99
CA HIS A 479 9.78 14.05 21.64
C HIS A 479 8.83 14.92 22.44
N GLY A 480 7.61 14.40 22.76
CA GLY A 480 6.64 15.14 23.57
C GLY A 480 7.09 15.43 25.00
N ARG A 481 8.07 14.67 25.51
CA ARG A 481 8.65 14.89 26.85
C ARG A 481 9.99 15.62 26.82
N ALA A 482 10.70 15.56 25.70
CA ALA A 482 12.05 16.09 25.57
C ALA A 482 12.09 17.58 25.16
N THR A 483 10.93 18.16 24.78
CA THR A 483 10.83 19.54 24.28
C THR A 483 9.89 20.39 25.12
N SER A 484 10.11 21.73 25.15
CA SER A 484 9.11 22.65 25.70
C SER A 484 7.88 22.69 24.78
N PRO A 485 6.67 23.08 25.31
CA PRO A 485 5.47 23.22 24.47
C PRO A 485 5.67 24.11 23.25
N GLU A 486 6.34 25.25 23.39
CA GLU A 486 6.59 26.20 22.30
C GLU A 486 7.55 25.61 21.24
N ALA A 487 8.55 24.86 21.67
CA ALA A 487 9.47 24.17 20.76
C ALA A 487 8.78 23.00 20.07
N TYR A 488 7.91 22.28 20.80
CA TYR A 488 7.08 21.22 20.23
C TYR A 488 6.17 21.75 19.13
N ASP A 489 5.37 22.78 19.42
CA ASP A 489 4.43 23.35 18.45
C ASP A 489 5.12 23.87 17.20
N ARG A 490 6.33 24.45 17.36
CA ARG A 490 7.12 24.99 16.25
C ARG A 490 7.71 23.92 15.34
N TRP A 491 8.25 22.83 15.91
CA TRP A 491 9.09 21.89 15.16
C TRP A 491 8.43 20.54 14.88
N PHE A 492 7.45 20.15 15.66
CA PHE A 492 6.76 18.86 15.58
C PHE A 492 5.25 19.00 15.36
N GLY A 493 4.62 19.93 16.04
CA GLY A 493 3.17 20.17 15.93
C GLY A 493 2.80 20.62 14.54
N LEU A 494 3.41 21.69 14.02
CA LEU A 494 3.17 22.21 12.66
C LEU A 494 1.69 22.40 12.34
N ALA A 495 0.90 22.90 13.29
CA ALA A 495 -0.54 23.10 13.10
C ALA A 495 -0.83 23.89 11.82
N GLN A 496 -1.78 23.41 11.03
CA GLN A 496 -2.21 24.05 9.80
C GLN A 496 -3.61 24.65 9.98
N SER A 497 -3.80 25.86 9.45
CA SER A 497 -5.13 26.48 9.38
C SER A 497 -5.75 26.17 8.02
N VAL A 498 -6.55 25.11 7.93
CA VAL A 498 -7.19 24.68 6.69
C VAL A 498 -8.69 24.82 6.79
N GLU A 499 -9.27 25.55 5.86
CA GLU A 499 -10.73 25.59 5.66
C GLU A 499 -11.15 24.40 4.80
N TYR A 500 -11.42 23.25 5.44
CA TYR A 500 -11.69 21.98 4.76
C TYR A 500 -12.91 22.01 3.84
N GLU A 501 -13.93 22.81 4.17
CA GLU A 501 -15.09 23.02 3.30
C GLU A 501 -14.68 23.71 1.98
N ALA A 502 -13.90 24.77 2.10
CA ALA A 502 -13.39 25.49 0.94
C ALA A 502 -12.43 24.60 0.11
N LEU A 503 -11.59 23.81 0.78
CA LEU A 503 -10.68 22.86 0.13
C LEU A 503 -11.46 21.79 -0.66
N ALA A 504 -12.46 21.18 -0.07
CA ALA A 504 -13.32 20.19 -0.73
C ALA A 504 -14.04 20.80 -1.94
N ALA A 505 -14.62 21.99 -1.77
CA ALA A 505 -15.31 22.71 -2.85
C ALA A 505 -14.36 23.05 -4.01
N ALA A 506 -13.13 23.51 -3.71
CA ALA A 506 -12.13 23.86 -4.72
C ALA A 506 -11.76 22.68 -5.61
N TYR A 507 -11.78 21.46 -5.09
CA TYR A 507 -11.42 20.23 -5.82
C TYR A 507 -12.64 19.37 -6.22
N GLY A 508 -13.86 19.84 -6.00
CA GLY A 508 -15.07 19.14 -6.47
C GLY A 508 -15.47 17.92 -5.63
N ALA A 509 -15.01 17.83 -4.38
CA ALA A 509 -15.44 16.83 -3.41
C ALA A 509 -16.63 17.33 -2.58
N ALA A 510 -17.53 16.45 -2.16
CA ALA A 510 -18.53 16.76 -1.16
C ALA A 510 -17.85 17.01 0.19
N PHE A 511 -18.47 17.84 1.04
CA PHE A 511 -17.96 18.14 2.38
C PHE A 511 -18.97 17.76 3.44
N ALA A 512 -18.47 17.30 4.59
CA ALA A 512 -19.22 17.16 5.83
C ALA A 512 -18.31 17.43 7.04
N ARG A 513 -18.90 17.80 8.17
CA ARG A 513 -18.19 17.91 9.44
C ARG A 513 -18.85 16.98 10.47
N ALA A 514 -18.04 16.28 11.22
CA ALA A 514 -18.46 15.44 12.34
C ALA A 514 -17.75 15.93 13.60
N GLY A 515 -18.47 16.60 14.50
CA GLY A 515 -17.95 17.06 15.79
C GLY A 515 -18.02 15.98 16.88
N GLU A 516 -18.89 14.97 16.67
CA GLU A 516 -19.14 13.89 17.61
C GLU A 516 -19.11 12.53 16.88
N PRO A 517 -18.77 11.42 17.57
CA PRO A 517 -18.71 10.08 16.98
C PRO A 517 -20.00 9.66 16.27
N ARG A 518 -21.16 9.93 16.87
CA ARG A 518 -22.48 9.61 16.27
C ARG A 518 -22.73 10.34 14.95
N GLU A 519 -22.29 11.59 14.85
CA GLU A 519 -22.40 12.34 13.59
C GLU A 519 -21.56 11.71 12.51
N LEU A 520 -20.36 11.19 12.86
CA LEU A 520 -19.50 10.47 11.93
C LEU A 520 -20.16 9.17 11.47
N GLU A 521 -20.73 8.40 12.40
CA GLU A 521 -21.47 7.16 12.11
C GLU A 521 -22.64 7.43 11.15
N ASP A 522 -23.48 8.41 11.46
CA ASP A 522 -24.59 8.82 10.62
C ASP A 522 -24.15 9.28 9.22
N LEU A 523 -22.99 9.93 9.11
CA LEU A 523 -22.45 10.37 7.83
C LEU A 523 -21.94 9.17 7.02
N LEU A 524 -21.24 8.23 7.64
CA LEU A 524 -20.69 7.04 6.97
C LEU A 524 -21.80 6.10 6.47
N ASP A 525 -22.92 6.03 7.17
CA ASP A 525 -24.11 5.27 6.75
C ASP A 525 -24.86 5.89 5.56
N ARG A 526 -24.63 7.18 5.26
CA ARG A 526 -25.31 7.88 4.15
C ARG A 526 -24.58 7.67 2.84
N PRO A 527 -25.24 7.13 1.81
CA PRO A 527 -24.64 6.98 0.49
C PRO A 527 -24.38 8.36 -0.13
N VAL A 528 -23.18 8.55 -0.66
CA VAL A 528 -22.80 9.76 -1.40
C VAL A 528 -22.18 9.34 -2.73
N ARG A 529 -22.44 10.09 -3.79
CA ARG A 529 -21.78 9.88 -5.09
C ARG A 529 -20.45 10.61 -5.09
N GLY A 530 -19.40 9.95 -5.63
CA GLY A 530 -18.06 10.53 -5.73
C GLY A 530 -17.34 10.63 -4.37
N PRO A 531 -16.26 11.41 -4.29
CA PRO A 531 -15.49 11.61 -3.06
C PRO A 531 -16.20 12.55 -2.09
N ARG A 532 -16.09 12.26 -0.80
CA ARG A 532 -16.54 13.12 0.30
C ARG A 532 -15.40 13.29 1.30
N LEU A 533 -15.06 14.54 1.61
CA LEU A 533 -14.18 14.89 2.70
C LEU A 533 -14.99 15.11 3.98
N ILE A 534 -14.68 14.36 5.02
CA ILE A 534 -15.29 14.47 6.34
C ILE A 534 -14.26 15.02 7.31
N HIS A 535 -14.45 16.27 7.76
CA HIS A 535 -13.62 16.88 8.79
C HIS A 535 -14.10 16.42 10.17
N ALA A 536 -13.26 15.70 10.88
CA ALA A 536 -13.53 15.18 12.22
C ALA A 536 -12.48 15.74 13.21
N PRO A 537 -12.76 16.87 13.89
CA PRO A 537 -11.89 17.36 14.96
C PRO A 537 -11.78 16.32 16.08
N VAL A 538 -10.56 16.01 16.50
CA VAL A 538 -10.29 15.07 17.58
C VAL A 538 -9.43 15.73 18.66
N GLU A 539 -9.63 15.30 19.90
CA GLU A 539 -8.81 15.75 21.02
C GLU A 539 -7.51 14.97 21.08
N ARG A 540 -6.42 15.65 21.40
CA ARG A 540 -5.16 15.02 21.75
C ARG A 540 -5.35 14.20 23.02
N ALA A 541 -4.85 12.99 23.06
CA ALA A 541 -5.14 12.04 24.12
C ALA A 541 -3.88 11.27 24.58
N GLU A 542 -2.75 11.95 24.74
CA GLU A 542 -1.47 11.33 25.12
C GLU A 542 -1.57 10.53 26.42
N ASP A 543 -2.32 11.02 27.39
CA ASP A 543 -2.54 10.34 28.67
C ASP A 543 -3.37 9.06 28.50
N LEU A 544 -4.37 9.07 27.61
CA LEU A 544 -5.18 7.90 27.28
C LEU A 544 -4.33 6.84 26.56
N TYR A 545 -3.52 7.25 25.58
CA TYR A 545 -2.57 6.33 24.92
C TYR A 545 -1.59 5.72 25.92
N ARG A 546 -1.16 6.49 26.93
CA ARG A 546 -0.28 6.00 27.99
C ARG A 546 -1.04 5.03 28.89
N ALA A 547 -2.21 5.38 29.35
CA ALA A 547 -3.04 4.52 30.20
C ALA A 547 -3.36 3.18 29.51
N ILE A 548 -3.67 3.20 28.23
CA ILE A 548 -3.86 1.97 27.45
C ILE A 548 -2.59 1.14 27.43
N ARG A 549 -1.42 1.72 27.16
CA ARG A 549 -0.14 0.99 27.19
C ARG A 549 0.18 0.43 28.58
N ASP A 550 -0.14 1.15 29.64
CA ASP A 550 0.07 0.69 31.03
C ASP A 550 -0.88 -0.47 31.41
N VAL A 551 -2.11 -0.46 30.88
CA VAL A 551 -3.03 -1.62 30.98
C VAL A 551 -2.48 -2.84 30.25
N LEU A 552 -1.71 -2.60 29.21
CA LEU A 552 -1.16 -3.58 28.30
C LEU A 552 0.23 -4.09 28.78
N SER A 553 0.83 -3.54 29.82
CA SER A 553 2.12 -3.94 30.39
C SER A 553 1.98 -4.66 31.73
#